data_f22b5bde8e4004613accad7acf264dda
#
_entry.id   f22b5bde8e4004613accad7acf264dda
#
_cell.length_a   1.000
_cell.length_b   1.000
_cell.length_c   1.000
_cell.angle_alpha   90.00
_cell.angle_beta   90.00
_cell.angle_gamma   90.00
#
_symmetry.space_group_name_H-M   'P 1'
#
loop_
_entity.id
_entity.type
_entity.pdbx_description
1 polymer ?
#
loop_
_entity_poly.entity_id
_entity_poly.type
_entity_poly.pdbx_seq_one_letter_code
_entity_poly.pdbx_strand_id
1 'polypeptide(L)'
;MRKETEDLFIKEMGFALVVEELIAAKKPVIGHNMIYDIIYLYNQFVDELPETYPEFIQKWYSLFPLVYDNKVLSSAAEYFGRTDLGKVYDKCLNDERIKGSGMRIVFDIEGGFNRYEGTE
;
A
#
# COMPACT_ATOMS: atom_id res chain seq x y z
N MET A 1 5.84 28.09 -25.90
CA MET A 1 5.49 28.49 -24.53
C MET A 1 4.41 27.64 -23.87
N ARG A 2 3.32 27.33 -24.56
CA ARG A 2 2.28 26.48 -23.94
C ARG A 2 2.70 25.06 -23.62
N LYS A 3 3.50 24.41 -24.48
CA LYS A 3 3.99 23.05 -24.26
C LYS A 3 4.92 22.95 -23.03
N GLU A 4 5.83 23.89 -22.87
CA GLU A 4 6.77 23.90 -21.74
C GLU A 4 6.05 24.10 -20.41
N THR A 5 5.01 24.95 -20.37
CA THR A 5 4.20 25.19 -19.17
C THR A 5 3.32 23.98 -18.85
N GLU A 6 2.73 23.33 -19.85
CA GLU A 6 1.97 22.09 -19.68
C GLU A 6 2.86 20.94 -19.24
N ASP A 7 4.04 20.78 -19.81
CA ASP A 7 5.01 19.75 -19.44
C ASP A 7 5.51 19.96 -18.00
N LEU A 8 5.78 21.20 -17.58
CA LEU A 8 6.13 21.53 -16.21
C LEU A 8 4.97 21.23 -15.24
N PHE A 9 3.76 21.60 -15.61
CA PHE A 9 2.56 21.32 -14.83
C PHE A 9 2.34 19.81 -14.65
N ILE A 10 2.43 19.03 -15.72
CA ILE A 10 2.31 17.57 -15.69
C ILE A 10 3.44 16.97 -14.86
N LYS A 11 4.66 17.47 -14.98
CA LYS A 11 5.81 16.99 -14.23
C LYS A 11 5.68 17.23 -12.72
N GLU A 12 5.19 18.41 -12.33
CA GLU A 12 4.94 18.74 -10.92
C GLU A 12 3.73 18.00 -10.34
N MET A 13 2.72 17.75 -11.16
CA MET A 13 1.49 17.04 -10.77
C MET A 13 1.53 15.54 -11.05
N GLY A 14 2.63 15.02 -11.59
CA GLY A 14 2.70 13.65 -12.13
C GLY A 14 2.17 12.57 -11.21
N PHE A 15 2.63 12.50 -9.96
CA PHE A 15 2.15 11.49 -9.02
C PHE A 15 0.75 11.81 -8.49
N ALA A 16 0.37 13.07 -8.38
CA ALA A 16 -0.98 13.46 -8.01
C ALA A 16 -2.03 12.96 -9.01
N LEU A 17 -1.68 12.92 -10.29
CA LEU A 17 -2.54 12.34 -11.33
C LEU A 17 -2.73 10.83 -11.12
N VAL A 18 -1.68 10.12 -10.72
CA VAL A 18 -1.76 8.70 -10.37
C VAL A 18 -2.70 8.50 -9.18
N VAL A 19 -2.59 9.32 -8.16
CA VAL A 19 -3.46 9.26 -6.97
C VAL A 19 -4.92 9.53 -7.35
N GLU A 20 -5.19 10.50 -8.21
CA GLU A 20 -6.54 10.78 -8.72
C GLU A 20 -7.14 9.55 -9.43
N GLU A 21 -6.35 8.88 -10.26
CA GLU A 21 -6.78 7.66 -10.95
C GLU A 21 -7.07 6.52 -9.97
N LEU A 22 -6.25 6.37 -8.94
CA LEU A 22 -6.48 5.38 -7.89
C LEU A 22 -7.77 5.66 -7.12
N ILE A 23 -8.05 6.92 -6.80
CA ILE A 23 -9.29 7.34 -6.14
C ILE A 23 -10.50 7.05 -7.02
N ALA A 24 -10.41 7.40 -8.30
CA ALA A 24 -11.50 7.19 -9.25
C ALA A 24 -11.79 5.71 -9.50
N ALA A 25 -10.77 4.86 -9.46
CA ALA A 25 -10.90 3.43 -9.72
C ALA A 25 -11.69 2.68 -8.66
N LYS A 26 -11.71 3.16 -7.42
CA LYS A 26 -12.41 2.52 -6.27
C LYS A 26 -12.05 1.04 -6.06
N LYS A 27 -10.83 0.67 -6.42
CA LYS A 27 -10.32 -0.70 -6.27
C LYS A 27 -9.78 -0.93 -4.86
N PRO A 28 -9.74 -2.19 -4.40
CA PRO A 28 -9.13 -2.51 -3.11
C PRO A 28 -7.67 -2.07 -3.04
N VAL A 29 -7.31 -1.45 -1.92
CA VAL A 29 -5.92 -1.09 -1.60
C VAL A 29 -5.44 -2.05 -0.53
N ILE A 30 -4.35 -2.73 -0.79
CA ILE A 30 -3.76 -3.73 0.10
C ILE A 30 -2.36 -3.26 0.47
N GLY A 31 -2.08 -3.24 1.75
CA GLY A 31 -0.77 -2.87 2.25
C GLY A 31 -0.39 -3.65 3.50
N HIS A 32 0.76 -3.33 4.06
CA HIS A 32 1.24 -3.95 5.28
C HIS A 32 1.78 -2.87 6.21
N ASN A 33 1.11 -2.68 7.36
CA ASN A 33 1.43 -1.61 8.32
C ASN A 33 1.43 -0.22 7.66
N MET A 34 0.36 0.09 6.96
CA MET A 34 0.31 1.19 6.01
C MET A 34 -0.21 2.52 6.58
N ILE A 35 -0.44 2.63 7.89
CA ILE A 35 -1.05 3.85 8.47
C ILE A 35 -0.23 5.12 8.17
N TYR A 36 1.10 5.05 8.30
CA TYR A 36 1.95 6.20 7.99
C TYR A 36 1.97 6.50 6.49
N ASP A 37 1.95 5.47 5.66
CA ASP A 37 1.92 5.62 4.20
C ASP A 37 0.65 6.34 3.74
N ILE A 38 -0.50 5.99 4.29
CA ILE A 38 -1.76 6.64 3.95
C ILE A 38 -1.83 8.08 4.46
N ILE A 39 -1.26 8.35 5.64
CA ILE A 39 -1.19 9.72 6.18
C ILE A 39 -0.33 10.60 5.28
N TYR A 40 0.85 10.13 4.89
CA TYR A 40 1.73 10.86 3.98
C TYR A 40 1.10 11.08 2.61
N LEU A 41 0.49 10.06 2.05
CA LEU A 41 -0.15 10.15 0.74
C LEU A 41 -1.29 11.17 0.76
N TYR A 42 -2.12 11.14 1.79
CA TYR A 42 -3.21 12.09 1.94
C TYR A 42 -2.69 13.53 2.07
N ASN A 43 -1.74 13.75 2.96
CA ASN A 43 -1.18 15.09 3.21
C ASN A 43 -0.48 15.68 1.99
N GLN A 44 0.20 14.85 1.21
CA GLN A 44 0.96 15.33 0.05
C GLN A 44 0.11 15.51 -1.21
N PHE A 45 -0.90 14.67 -1.41
CA PHE A 45 -1.59 14.60 -2.70
C PHE A 45 -3.09 14.84 -2.67
N VAL A 46 -3.70 14.91 -1.51
CA VAL A 46 -5.15 15.07 -1.39
C VAL A 46 -5.51 16.40 -0.75
N ASP A 47 -5.20 16.58 0.51
CA ASP A 47 -5.56 17.78 1.27
C ASP A 47 -4.76 17.83 2.57
N GLU A 48 -4.89 18.93 3.32
CA GLU A 48 -4.32 19.01 4.66
C GLU A 48 -4.93 17.96 5.58
N LEU A 49 -4.09 17.43 6.49
CA LEU A 49 -4.56 16.46 7.46
C LEU A 49 -5.62 17.08 8.39
N PRO A 50 -6.73 16.38 8.65
CA PRO A 50 -7.67 16.79 9.67
C PRO A 50 -7.04 16.85 11.06
N GLU A 51 -7.64 17.62 11.95
CA GLU A 51 -7.13 17.78 13.31
C GLU A 51 -7.24 16.51 14.16
N THR A 52 -8.21 15.65 13.87
CA THR A 52 -8.44 14.42 14.62
C THR A 52 -8.32 13.19 13.74
N TYR A 53 -7.91 12.09 14.35
CA TYR A 53 -7.81 10.80 13.66
C TYR A 53 -9.17 10.29 13.14
N PRO A 54 -10.28 10.36 13.90
CA PRO A 54 -11.58 9.95 13.36
C PRO A 54 -12.00 10.70 12.11
N GLU A 55 -11.76 12.02 12.04
CA GLU A 55 -12.04 12.81 10.84
C GLU A 55 -11.20 12.38 9.65
N PHE A 56 -9.91 12.09 9.90
CA PHE A 56 -9.01 11.56 8.87
C PHE A 56 -9.52 10.25 8.31
N ILE A 57 -9.90 9.32 9.17
CA ILE A 57 -10.40 8.00 8.76
C ILE A 57 -11.68 8.13 7.92
N GLN A 58 -12.61 9.00 8.29
CA GLN A 58 -13.81 9.26 7.50
C GLN A 58 -13.47 9.76 6.10
N LYS A 59 -12.58 10.73 6.01
CA LYS A 59 -12.14 11.29 4.71
C LYS A 59 -11.39 10.26 3.88
N TRP A 60 -10.52 9.48 4.50
CA TRP A 60 -9.78 8.43 3.81
C TRP A 60 -10.73 7.39 3.22
N TYR A 61 -11.67 6.87 4.00
CA TYR A 61 -12.62 5.85 3.53
C TYR A 61 -13.60 6.38 2.49
N SER A 62 -13.84 7.69 2.44
CA SER A 62 -14.64 8.28 1.35
C SER A 62 -13.91 8.19 0.00
N LEU A 63 -12.58 8.23 0.02
CA LEU A 63 -11.73 8.15 -1.18
C LEU A 63 -11.38 6.71 -1.53
N PHE A 64 -11.03 5.90 -0.53
CA PHE A 64 -10.62 4.51 -0.67
C PHE A 64 -11.49 3.62 0.23
N PRO A 65 -12.67 3.21 -0.25
CA PRO A 65 -13.62 2.47 0.60
C PRO A 65 -13.17 1.04 0.95
N LEU A 66 -12.27 0.46 0.16
CA LEU A 66 -11.80 -0.90 0.34
C LEU A 66 -10.29 -0.89 0.65
N VAL A 67 -9.95 -0.94 1.93
CA VAL A 67 -8.55 -0.95 2.39
C VAL A 67 -8.32 -2.17 3.27
N TYR A 68 -7.26 -2.90 2.98
CA TYR A 68 -6.88 -4.10 3.73
C TYR A 68 -5.42 -3.99 4.17
N ASP A 69 -5.18 -4.17 5.46
CA ASP A 69 -3.83 -4.17 6.01
C ASP A 69 -3.43 -5.59 6.42
N ASN A 70 -2.44 -6.15 5.74
CA ASN A 70 -1.98 -7.51 5.98
C ASN A 70 -1.41 -7.72 7.38
N LYS A 71 -0.86 -6.68 8.01
CA LYS A 71 -0.41 -6.79 9.39
C LYS A 71 -1.57 -7.05 10.33
N VAL A 72 -2.68 -6.36 10.16
CA VAL A 72 -3.90 -6.57 10.95
C VAL A 72 -4.49 -7.95 10.69
N LEU A 73 -4.59 -8.34 9.42
CA LEU A 73 -5.10 -9.66 9.05
C LEU A 73 -4.23 -10.79 9.58
N SER A 74 -2.91 -10.65 9.50
CA SER A 74 -1.96 -11.65 10.01
C SER A 74 -2.03 -11.76 11.52
N SER A 75 -2.20 -10.64 12.23
CA SER A 75 -2.35 -10.62 13.69
C SER A 75 -3.66 -11.27 14.12
N ALA A 76 -4.75 -11.02 13.40
CA ALA A 76 -6.05 -11.62 13.70
C ALA A 76 -6.08 -13.13 13.46
N ALA A 77 -5.28 -13.62 12.52
CA ALA A 77 -5.22 -15.03 12.17
C ALA A 77 -4.52 -15.91 13.22
N GLU A 78 -3.80 -15.32 14.17
CA GLU A 78 -3.02 -16.01 15.22
C GLU A 78 -2.01 -17.05 14.71
N TYR A 79 -1.94 -17.25 13.40
CA TYR A 79 -1.08 -18.22 12.73
C TYR A 79 0.36 -17.73 12.59
N PHE A 80 0.52 -16.41 12.42
CA PHE A 80 1.81 -15.76 12.23
C PHE A 80 2.29 -15.19 13.56
N GLY A 81 3.13 -15.82 14.31
CA GLY A 81 3.59 -15.33 15.63
C GLY A 81 4.11 -13.89 15.58
N ARG A 82 4.97 -13.58 14.61
CA ARG A 82 5.39 -12.20 14.32
C ARG A 82 4.74 -11.72 13.03
N THR A 83 4.31 -10.47 13.01
CA THR A 83 3.52 -9.89 11.91
C THR A 83 4.25 -8.78 11.14
N ASP A 84 5.55 -8.59 11.36
CA ASP A 84 6.36 -7.74 10.50
C ASP A 84 6.47 -8.36 9.11
N LEU A 85 6.56 -7.52 8.09
CA LEU A 85 6.46 -7.96 6.69
C LEU A 85 7.45 -9.06 6.32
N GLY A 86 8.71 -8.91 6.76
CA GLY A 86 9.74 -9.91 6.50
C GLY A 86 9.42 -11.28 7.09
N LYS A 87 8.88 -11.32 8.30
CA LYS A 87 8.52 -12.57 8.97
C LYS A 87 7.30 -13.24 8.37
N VAL A 88 6.30 -12.47 7.99
CA VAL A 88 5.13 -12.99 7.27
C VAL A 88 5.55 -13.54 5.92
N TYR A 89 6.41 -12.83 5.19
CA TYR A 89 6.96 -13.27 3.93
C TYR A 89 7.75 -14.57 4.05
N ASP A 90 8.67 -14.66 5.01
CA ASP A 90 9.45 -15.87 5.28
C ASP A 90 8.54 -17.06 5.59
N LYS A 91 7.52 -16.84 6.40
CA LYS A 91 6.57 -17.91 6.73
C LYS A 91 5.78 -18.37 5.51
N CYS A 92 5.34 -17.44 4.69
CA CYS A 92 4.65 -17.79 3.43
C CYS A 92 5.53 -18.57 2.46
N LEU A 93 6.84 -18.29 2.44
CA LEU A 93 7.77 -19.04 1.59
C LEU A 93 8.10 -20.44 2.11
N ASN A 94 8.24 -20.58 3.43
CA ASN A 94 8.86 -21.76 4.04
C ASN A 94 7.89 -22.70 4.76
N ASP A 95 6.68 -22.25 5.04
CA ASP A 95 5.70 -23.09 5.75
C ASP A 95 5.16 -24.20 4.85
N GLU A 96 5.26 -25.41 5.32
CA GLU A 96 4.83 -26.63 4.59
C GLU A 96 3.34 -26.63 4.25
N ARG A 97 2.49 -26.05 5.12
CA ARG A 97 1.04 -25.99 4.91
C ARG A 97 0.71 -25.06 3.75
N ILE A 98 1.40 -23.93 3.67
CA ILE A 98 1.21 -22.93 2.60
C ILE A 98 1.72 -23.50 1.27
N LYS A 99 2.89 -24.15 1.29
CA LYS A 99 3.43 -24.84 0.11
C LYS A 99 2.50 -25.97 -0.37
N GLY A 100 1.96 -26.74 0.57
CA GLY A 100 1.03 -27.82 0.28
C GLY A 100 -0.32 -27.37 -0.28
N SER A 101 -0.72 -26.12 -0.04
CA SER A 101 -1.96 -25.55 -0.59
C SER A 101 -1.91 -25.23 -2.08
N GLY A 102 -0.73 -25.25 -2.68
CA GLY A 102 -0.51 -24.84 -4.07
C GLY A 102 -0.34 -23.35 -4.27
N MET A 103 -0.46 -22.55 -3.22
CA MET A 103 -0.19 -21.11 -3.28
C MET A 103 1.30 -20.84 -3.26
N ARG A 104 1.73 -19.89 -4.07
CA ARG A 104 3.14 -19.48 -4.13
C ARG A 104 3.24 -17.97 -4.37
N ILE A 105 4.33 -17.40 -3.89
CA ILE A 105 4.66 -16.01 -4.18
C ILE A 105 5.48 -15.98 -5.48
N VAL A 106 5.01 -15.18 -6.43
CA VAL A 106 5.69 -14.98 -7.70
C VAL A 106 6.07 -13.51 -7.80
N PHE A 107 7.32 -13.25 -8.11
CA PHE A 107 7.81 -11.88 -8.34
C PHE A 107 7.96 -11.64 -9.83
N ASP A 108 7.57 -10.44 -10.24
CA ASP A 108 7.95 -9.92 -11.54
C ASP A 108 9.39 -9.43 -11.47
N ILE A 109 10.30 -10.23 -12.01
CA ILE A 109 11.75 -9.97 -11.98
C ILE A 109 12.09 -8.67 -12.71
N GLU A 110 11.34 -8.34 -13.77
CA GLU A 110 11.57 -7.13 -14.55
C GLU A 110 11.17 -5.86 -13.78
N GLY A 111 10.24 -5.95 -12.83
CA GLY A 111 9.78 -4.85 -12.01
C GLY A 111 10.73 -4.40 -10.91
N GLY A 112 11.80 -5.11 -10.65
CA GLY A 112 12.80 -4.74 -9.64
C GLY A 112 12.38 -4.90 -8.19
N PHE A 113 11.25 -5.55 -7.93
CA PHE A 113 10.70 -5.75 -6.57
C PHE A 113 11.07 -7.09 -5.93
N ASN A 114 12.21 -7.62 -6.27
CA ASN A 114 12.62 -8.95 -5.81
C ASN A 114 13.45 -8.95 -4.51
N ARG A 115 13.56 -7.81 -3.82
CA ARG A 115 14.40 -7.69 -2.63
C ARG A 115 13.62 -7.37 -1.37
N TYR A 116 13.06 -8.40 -0.76
CA TYR A 116 12.76 -8.37 0.66
C TYR A 116 13.70 -9.30 1.45
N GLU A 117 14.84 -9.62 0.86
CA GLU A 117 15.87 -10.39 1.56
C GLU A 117 16.59 -9.49 2.55
N GLY A 118 16.47 -9.82 3.83
CA GLY A 118 17.35 -9.33 4.88
C GLY A 118 17.16 -7.90 5.37
N THR A 119 15.98 -7.33 5.27
CA THR A 119 15.66 -6.14 6.07
C THR A 119 15.33 -6.59 7.48
N GLU A 120 16.35 -6.64 8.28
CA GLU A 120 16.21 -6.77 9.73
C GLU A 120 15.56 -5.52 10.33
#